data_d4427401c0b1b602ed251a65df52b715
#
_entry.id   d4427401c0b1b602ed251a65df52b715
#
_cell.length_a   1.000
_cell.length_b   1.000
_cell.length_c   1.000
_cell.angle_alpha   90.00
_cell.angle_beta   90.00
_cell.angle_gamma   90.00
#
_symmetry.space_group_name_H-M   'P 1'
#
loop_
_entity.id
_entity.type
_entity.pdbx_description
1 polymer ?
#
loop_
_entity_poly.entity_id
_entity_poly.type
_entity_poly.pdbx_seq_one_letter_code
_entity_poly.pdbx_strand_id
1 'polypeptide(L)'
;MSEFLAGIGYTNWILHALILLPLVGIVPIFLAPAARAKQVALGITLLEFVLSLGLWWAFDPQAGGMQFATVTSWIPRYGIAYRVGIDGLSLVLVLLTTGLLPLCVLSSWHYIAQRERGYYALLLALLTGMLGVFISLDLFVFYVFWEVMLLPMYFLIGIWGGQNRLYATLKFFVYTFVGSLLMLVAILALVIHTSDMTGLITFSYDDLLANVGTLGTVKPWLFGAFALAFAIKVPIFPFHTWLPDAHVEAPTAASVLLAAVLLKMGTYGFLRFAIPFFPDVALSPAVTAVVVPLAVIGIIYGALVAMVQPDFKKLVAYSSVSHLGFVVLGIWACTLQSVQGAIIVMLSHGLSTGALFFIIGMLYERRHTRLIGAFGGLARVMPVFSILFTVVALASI
;
A
#
# COMPACT_ATOMS: atom_id res chain seq x y z
N MET A 1 18.29 14.01 19.31
CA MET A 1 16.90 13.75 18.84
C MET A 1 16.27 12.57 19.59
N SER A 2 16.94 11.42 19.68
CA SER A 2 16.43 10.24 20.41
C SER A 2 16.13 10.53 21.89
N GLU A 3 17.00 11.24 22.62
CA GLU A 3 16.78 11.63 24.02
C GLU A 3 15.57 12.55 24.19
N PHE A 4 15.40 13.53 23.30
CA PHE A 4 14.21 14.38 23.29
C PHE A 4 12.92 13.58 23.09
N LEU A 5 12.93 12.68 22.10
CA LEU A 5 11.78 11.81 21.81
C LEU A 5 11.45 10.90 23.00
N ALA A 6 12.48 10.33 23.65
CA ALA A 6 12.29 9.55 24.88
C ALA A 6 11.68 10.40 26.01
N GLY A 7 12.16 11.63 26.18
CA GLY A 7 11.65 12.57 27.22
C GLY A 7 10.17 12.92 27.09
N ILE A 8 9.62 12.93 25.88
CA ILE A 8 8.17 13.18 25.64
C ILE A 8 7.34 11.90 25.53
N GLY A 9 7.93 10.73 25.84
CA GLY A 9 7.25 9.44 25.74
C GLY A 9 6.77 9.11 24.32
N TYR A 10 7.48 9.58 23.29
CA TYR A 10 7.10 9.49 21.87
C TYR A 10 6.68 8.07 21.46
N THR A 11 7.38 7.06 21.93
CA THR A 11 7.13 5.65 21.62
C THR A 11 5.75 5.15 22.04
N ASN A 12 5.14 5.79 23.04
CA ASN A 12 3.87 5.34 23.63
C ASN A 12 2.65 5.86 22.85
N TRP A 13 2.76 6.99 22.16
CA TRP A 13 1.60 7.64 21.58
C TRP A 13 1.68 7.82 20.04
N ILE A 14 2.87 7.71 19.45
CA ILE A 14 3.05 8.06 18.04
C ILE A 14 2.20 7.21 17.09
N LEU A 15 2.15 5.90 17.25
CA LEU A 15 1.36 5.04 16.35
C LEU A 15 -0.13 5.33 16.45
N HIS A 16 -0.61 5.70 17.64
CA HIS A 16 -2.00 6.14 17.83
C HIS A 16 -2.25 7.48 17.13
N ALA A 17 -1.31 8.42 17.25
CA ALA A 17 -1.40 9.72 16.58
C ALA A 17 -1.44 9.56 15.06
N LEU A 18 -0.58 8.71 14.48
CA LEU A 18 -0.55 8.45 13.04
C LEU A 18 -1.86 7.83 12.49
N ILE A 19 -2.63 7.10 13.30
CA ILE A 19 -3.95 6.60 12.89
C ILE A 19 -5.04 7.65 13.10
N LEU A 20 -5.00 8.38 14.22
CA LEU A 20 -6.08 9.25 14.62
C LEU A 20 -6.02 10.64 13.98
N LEU A 21 -4.81 11.17 13.75
CA LEU A 21 -4.62 12.53 13.22
C LEU A 21 -5.30 12.73 11.85
N PRO A 22 -5.16 11.83 10.86
CA PRO A 22 -5.87 11.98 9.60
C PRO A 22 -7.39 11.90 9.77
N LEU A 23 -7.90 11.00 10.63
CA LEU A 23 -9.33 10.87 10.89
C LEU A 23 -9.91 12.11 11.54
N VAL A 24 -9.26 12.59 12.62
CA VAL A 24 -9.66 13.85 13.27
C VAL A 24 -9.54 15.01 12.30
N GLY A 25 -8.54 14.98 11.44
CA GLY A 25 -8.32 15.97 10.38
C GLY A 25 -9.42 16.07 9.33
N ILE A 26 -10.28 15.07 9.19
CA ILE A 26 -11.46 15.14 8.32
C ILE A 26 -12.46 16.18 8.83
N VAL A 27 -12.60 16.31 10.15
CA VAL A 27 -13.57 17.24 10.76
C VAL A 27 -13.30 18.70 10.34
N PRO A 28 -12.10 19.27 10.54
CA PRO A 28 -11.82 20.65 10.11
C PRO A 28 -11.93 20.85 8.58
N ILE A 29 -11.74 19.82 7.74
CA ILE A 29 -11.99 19.93 6.29
C ILE A 29 -13.46 20.25 6.00
N PHE A 30 -14.40 19.62 6.72
CA PHE A 30 -15.82 19.89 6.53
C PHE A 30 -16.29 21.20 7.19
N LEU A 31 -15.66 21.61 8.29
CA LEU A 31 -15.98 22.85 8.98
C LEU A 31 -15.39 24.09 8.26
N ALA A 32 -14.25 23.95 7.60
CA ALA A 32 -13.63 25.04 6.86
C ALA A 32 -14.41 25.41 5.59
N PRO A 33 -14.28 26.65 5.06
CA PRO A 33 -14.74 26.98 3.71
C PRO A 33 -14.14 26.03 2.66
N ALA A 34 -14.89 25.68 1.62
CA ALA A 34 -14.42 24.74 0.60
C ALA A 34 -13.07 25.10 0.00
N ALA A 35 -12.85 26.39 -0.29
CA ALA A 35 -11.57 26.91 -0.80
C ALA A 35 -10.35 26.68 0.14
N ARG A 36 -10.58 26.46 1.44
CA ARG A 36 -9.53 26.18 2.43
C ARG A 36 -9.33 24.69 2.71
N ALA A 37 -10.18 23.81 2.20
CA ALA A 37 -10.09 22.37 2.43
C ALA A 37 -8.71 21.80 2.06
N LYS A 38 -8.13 22.22 0.94
CA LYS A 38 -6.79 21.83 0.49
C LYS A 38 -5.67 22.31 1.42
N GLN A 39 -5.79 23.52 1.99
CA GLN A 39 -4.81 24.05 2.93
C GLN A 39 -4.84 23.28 4.25
N VAL A 40 -6.04 22.96 4.74
CA VAL A 40 -6.22 22.13 5.95
C VAL A 40 -5.64 20.74 5.71
N ALA A 41 -5.98 20.10 4.58
CA ALA A 41 -5.44 18.77 4.24
C ALA A 41 -3.90 18.79 4.14
N LEU A 42 -3.32 19.82 3.51
CA LEU A 42 -1.87 19.98 3.43
C LEU A 42 -1.24 20.14 4.82
N GLY A 43 -1.81 20.98 5.67
CA GLY A 43 -1.32 21.17 7.05
C GLY A 43 -1.33 19.86 7.85
N ILE A 44 -2.41 19.08 7.75
CA ILE A 44 -2.55 17.78 8.44
C ILE A 44 -1.53 16.78 7.91
N THR A 45 -1.41 16.63 6.58
CA THR A 45 -0.48 15.66 6.00
C THR A 45 0.98 16.03 6.21
N LEU A 46 1.32 17.31 6.25
CA LEU A 46 2.67 17.79 6.65
C LEU A 46 2.95 17.50 8.11
N LEU A 47 2.01 17.78 9.01
CA LEU A 47 2.15 17.47 10.43
C LEU A 47 2.33 15.96 10.63
N GLU A 48 1.52 15.14 9.95
CA GLU A 48 1.64 13.69 9.95
C GLU A 48 3.03 13.21 9.52
N PHE A 49 3.54 13.76 8.41
CA PHE A 49 4.87 13.43 7.92
C PHE A 49 5.96 13.82 8.92
N VAL A 50 5.91 15.05 9.46
CA VAL A 50 6.89 15.52 10.46
C VAL A 50 6.86 14.66 11.71
N LEU A 51 5.68 14.27 12.19
CA LEU A 51 5.54 13.37 13.34
C LEU A 51 6.13 11.98 13.04
N SER A 52 5.87 11.45 11.85
CA SER A 52 6.39 10.13 11.45
C SER A 52 7.92 10.08 11.31
N LEU A 53 8.56 11.20 10.96
CA LEU A 53 10.03 11.26 10.88
C LEU A 53 10.70 10.90 12.22
N GLY A 54 10.05 11.20 13.36
CA GLY A 54 10.56 10.82 14.68
C GLY A 54 10.76 9.30 14.83
N LEU A 55 9.99 8.48 14.10
CA LEU A 55 10.17 7.01 14.11
C LEU A 55 11.58 6.60 13.68
N TRP A 56 12.17 7.29 12.69
CA TRP A 56 13.52 6.99 12.20
C TRP A 56 14.60 7.12 13.27
N TRP A 57 14.49 8.11 14.16
CA TRP A 57 15.46 8.32 15.21
C TRP A 57 15.16 7.57 16.51
N ALA A 58 13.91 7.20 16.72
CA ALA A 58 13.49 6.45 17.90
C ALA A 58 13.53 4.93 17.72
N PHE A 59 13.60 4.44 16.46
CA PHE A 59 13.69 3.03 16.13
C PHE A 59 15.11 2.50 16.38
N ASP A 60 15.21 1.38 17.11
CA ASP A 60 16.48 0.68 17.35
C ASP A 60 16.65 -0.47 16.32
N PRO A 61 17.53 -0.36 15.33
CA PRO A 61 17.75 -1.41 14.34
C PRO A 61 18.40 -2.68 14.90
N GLN A 62 18.96 -2.63 16.12
CA GLN A 62 19.56 -3.78 16.78
C GLN A 62 18.57 -4.55 17.66
N ALA A 63 17.50 -3.93 18.10
CA ALA A 63 16.45 -4.59 18.83
C ALA A 63 15.62 -5.44 17.88
N GLY A 64 15.64 -6.75 18.05
CA GLY A 64 14.75 -7.66 17.30
C GLY A 64 13.29 -7.47 17.68
N GLY A 65 12.38 -7.91 16.76
CA GLY A 65 10.93 -7.92 17.02
C GLY A 65 10.22 -6.61 16.78
N MET A 66 8.99 -6.50 17.33
CA MET A 66 8.12 -5.33 17.17
C MET A 66 8.44 -4.27 18.20
N GLN A 67 8.60 -3.03 17.72
CA GLN A 67 8.84 -1.86 18.57
C GLN A 67 7.60 -0.97 18.59
N PHE A 68 7.53 -0.02 19.54
CA PHE A 68 6.37 0.87 19.77
C PHE A 68 5.08 0.08 20.00
N ALA A 69 5.21 -1.16 20.47
CA ALA A 69 4.08 -2.07 20.62
C ALA A 69 3.14 -1.60 21.74
N THR A 70 1.87 -1.47 21.42
CA THR A 70 0.80 -1.17 22.38
C THR A 70 -0.39 -2.07 22.15
N VAL A 71 -1.06 -2.45 23.24
CA VAL A 71 -2.24 -3.31 23.22
C VAL A 71 -3.33 -2.68 24.06
N THR A 72 -4.49 -2.46 23.43
CA THR A 72 -5.69 -1.97 24.11
C THR A 72 -6.84 -2.91 23.78
N SER A 73 -7.50 -3.45 24.81
CA SER A 73 -8.66 -4.31 24.59
C SER A 73 -9.80 -3.54 23.93
N TRP A 74 -10.32 -4.07 22.80
CA TRP A 74 -11.43 -3.44 22.07
C TRP A 74 -12.73 -4.22 22.20
N ILE A 75 -12.75 -5.50 21.80
CA ILE A 75 -13.93 -6.36 21.91
C ILE A 75 -13.52 -7.66 22.62
N PRO A 76 -13.47 -7.66 23.99
CA PRO A 76 -12.91 -8.78 24.76
C PRO A 76 -13.62 -10.10 24.51
N ARG A 77 -14.95 -10.04 24.30
CA ARG A 77 -15.77 -11.24 24.05
C ARG A 77 -15.30 -12.08 22.87
N TYR A 78 -14.70 -11.42 21.85
CA TYR A 78 -14.20 -12.07 20.65
C TYR A 78 -12.66 -12.10 20.58
N GLY A 79 -11.98 -11.75 21.66
CA GLY A 79 -10.51 -11.73 21.71
C GLY A 79 -9.88 -10.67 20.79
N ILE A 80 -10.65 -9.67 20.35
CA ILE A 80 -10.18 -8.59 19.47
C ILE A 80 -9.60 -7.48 20.32
N ALA A 81 -8.36 -7.10 20.00
CA ALA A 81 -7.67 -6.00 20.65
C ALA A 81 -7.04 -5.05 19.61
N TYR A 82 -7.06 -3.77 19.88
CA TYR A 82 -6.27 -2.82 19.13
C TYR A 82 -4.80 -3.04 19.51
N ARG A 83 -4.09 -3.81 18.69
CA ARG A 83 -2.67 -4.12 18.84
C ARG A 83 -1.91 -3.48 17.68
N VAL A 84 -0.98 -2.62 17.99
CA VAL A 84 -0.15 -1.93 17.00
C VAL A 84 1.31 -2.02 17.39
N GLY A 85 2.18 -2.03 16.39
CA GLY A 85 3.63 -2.05 16.54
C GLY A 85 4.28 -1.98 15.16
N ILE A 86 5.57 -1.70 15.13
CA ILE A 86 6.33 -1.64 13.89
C ILE A 86 7.65 -2.40 14.02
N ASP A 87 8.11 -2.92 12.90
CA ASP A 87 9.48 -3.36 12.68
C ASP A 87 10.14 -2.53 11.55
N GLY A 88 11.32 -2.90 11.12
CA GLY A 88 12.01 -2.19 10.05
C GLY A 88 11.26 -2.16 8.72
N LEU A 89 10.49 -3.20 8.38
CA LEU A 89 9.66 -3.25 7.17
C LEU A 89 8.49 -2.25 7.27
N SER A 90 7.78 -2.26 8.40
CA SER A 90 6.68 -1.32 8.67
C SER A 90 7.17 0.12 8.70
N LEU A 91 8.31 0.38 9.36
CA LEU A 91 8.91 1.72 9.47
C LEU A 91 9.08 2.39 8.10
N VAL A 92 9.74 1.71 7.16
CA VAL A 92 10.04 2.31 5.85
C VAL A 92 8.79 2.52 5.01
N LEU A 93 7.77 1.65 5.14
CA LEU A 93 6.49 1.80 4.44
C LEU A 93 5.61 2.91 5.05
N VAL A 94 5.63 3.07 6.36
CA VAL A 94 4.98 4.20 7.06
C VAL A 94 5.58 5.53 6.61
N LEU A 95 6.92 5.64 6.60
CA LEU A 95 7.61 6.86 6.15
C LEU A 95 7.35 7.17 4.66
N LEU A 96 7.33 6.15 3.80
CA LEU A 96 6.96 6.29 2.39
C LEU A 96 5.53 6.84 2.26
N THR A 97 4.60 6.27 3.01
CA THR A 97 3.18 6.64 2.97
C THR A 97 2.97 8.09 3.40
N THR A 98 3.50 8.45 4.57
CA THR A 98 3.34 9.80 5.13
C THR A 98 4.06 10.87 4.30
N GLY A 99 5.22 10.53 3.70
CA GLY A 99 5.99 11.44 2.85
C GLY A 99 5.33 11.75 1.51
N LEU A 100 4.57 10.81 0.94
CA LEU A 100 3.91 11.00 -0.34
C LEU A 100 2.60 11.79 -0.24
N LEU A 101 1.90 11.74 0.89
CA LEU A 101 0.58 12.37 1.03
C LEU A 101 0.61 13.89 0.84
N PRO A 102 1.52 14.67 1.43
CA PRO A 102 1.62 16.11 1.16
C PRO A 102 1.79 16.42 -0.33
N LEU A 103 2.61 15.61 -1.05
CA LEU A 103 2.81 15.75 -2.49
C LEU A 103 1.53 15.42 -3.28
N CYS A 104 0.76 14.43 -2.84
CA CYS A 104 -0.55 14.11 -3.40
C CYS A 104 -1.55 15.26 -3.24
N VAL A 105 -1.58 15.90 -2.07
CA VAL A 105 -2.41 17.09 -1.83
C VAL A 105 -1.98 18.24 -2.74
N LEU A 106 -0.67 18.51 -2.84
CA LEU A 106 -0.13 19.56 -3.71
C LEU A 106 -0.40 19.29 -5.19
N SER A 107 -0.28 18.05 -5.67
CA SER A 107 -0.57 17.69 -7.06
C SER A 107 -2.05 17.89 -7.43
N SER A 108 -2.93 17.87 -6.45
CA SER A 108 -4.38 18.04 -6.64
C SER A 108 -4.86 19.49 -6.50
N TRP A 109 -3.94 20.43 -6.22
CA TRP A 109 -4.26 21.79 -5.77
C TRP A 109 -5.10 22.61 -6.72
N HIS A 110 -4.88 22.46 -8.03
CA HIS A 110 -5.60 23.17 -9.10
C HIS A 110 -6.53 22.25 -9.90
N TYR A 111 -6.19 20.97 -9.97
CA TYR A 111 -6.92 19.98 -10.76
C TYR A 111 -8.31 19.66 -10.18
N ILE A 112 -8.42 19.62 -8.84
CA ILE A 112 -9.68 19.32 -8.17
C ILE A 112 -10.42 20.62 -7.87
N ALA A 113 -11.44 20.92 -8.68
CA ALA A 113 -12.28 22.12 -8.53
C ALA A 113 -13.71 21.81 -8.04
N GLN A 114 -14.10 20.53 -8.01
CA GLN A 114 -15.44 20.12 -7.61
C GLN A 114 -15.39 19.18 -6.41
N ARG A 115 -16.28 19.37 -5.43
CA ARG A 115 -16.41 18.55 -4.23
C ARG A 115 -15.07 18.41 -3.46
N GLU A 116 -14.29 19.51 -3.40
CA GLU A 116 -12.95 19.54 -2.81
C GLU A 116 -12.91 18.95 -1.40
N ARG A 117 -13.87 19.29 -0.53
CA ARG A 117 -13.93 18.75 0.85
C ARG A 117 -13.97 17.22 0.87
N GLY A 118 -14.85 16.63 0.04
CA GLY A 118 -14.98 15.17 -0.06
C GLY A 118 -13.70 14.51 -0.59
N TYR A 119 -13.04 15.13 -1.57
CA TYR A 119 -11.79 14.64 -2.13
C TYR A 119 -10.68 14.56 -1.08
N TYR A 120 -10.40 15.66 -0.39
CA TYR A 120 -9.34 15.72 0.62
C TYR A 120 -9.67 14.89 1.86
N ALA A 121 -10.94 14.81 2.26
CA ALA A 121 -11.38 13.92 3.34
C ALA A 121 -11.13 12.44 2.98
N LEU A 122 -11.39 12.03 1.73
CA LEU A 122 -11.10 10.66 1.27
C LEU A 122 -9.59 10.37 1.19
N LEU A 123 -8.74 11.36 0.85
CA LEU A 123 -7.29 11.20 0.92
C LEU A 123 -6.81 10.95 2.36
N LEU A 124 -7.35 11.67 3.35
CA LEU A 124 -7.02 11.44 4.75
C LEU A 124 -7.55 10.09 5.26
N ALA A 125 -8.76 9.71 4.88
CA ALA A 125 -9.31 8.39 5.21
C ALA A 125 -8.46 7.26 4.60
N LEU A 126 -7.99 7.43 3.36
CA LEU A 126 -7.09 6.49 2.70
C LEU A 126 -5.75 6.38 3.42
N LEU A 127 -5.18 7.51 3.88
CA LEU A 127 -3.96 7.56 4.68
C LEU A 127 -4.11 6.70 5.94
N THR A 128 -5.19 6.89 6.70
CA THR A 128 -5.48 6.09 7.90
C THR A 128 -5.52 4.59 7.58
N GLY A 129 -6.22 4.20 6.51
CA GLY A 129 -6.32 2.79 6.11
C GLY A 129 -4.96 2.20 5.77
N MET A 130 -4.14 2.91 4.99
CA MET A 130 -2.79 2.46 4.61
C MET A 130 -1.86 2.31 5.82
N LEU A 131 -1.83 3.30 6.71
CA LEU A 131 -1.01 3.24 7.93
C LEU A 131 -1.47 2.11 8.85
N GLY A 132 -2.80 1.97 9.03
CA GLY A 132 -3.37 0.91 9.84
C GLY A 132 -2.96 -0.49 9.40
N VAL A 133 -2.87 -0.74 8.09
CA VAL A 133 -2.39 -2.03 7.56
C VAL A 133 -0.94 -2.31 7.95
N PHE A 134 -0.06 -1.30 7.89
CA PHE A 134 1.37 -1.49 8.16
C PHE A 134 1.74 -1.60 9.63
N ILE A 135 0.86 -1.15 10.54
CA ILE A 135 1.16 -1.14 11.97
C ILE A 135 0.33 -2.13 12.80
N SER A 136 -0.71 -2.76 12.21
CA SER A 136 -1.59 -3.68 12.94
C SER A 136 -0.91 -5.02 13.23
N LEU A 137 -1.00 -5.45 14.51
CA LEU A 137 -0.54 -6.75 15.02
C LEU A 137 -1.71 -7.63 15.50
N ASP A 138 -2.94 -7.23 15.23
CA ASP A 138 -4.17 -8.00 15.39
C ASP A 138 -4.76 -8.22 13.99
N LEU A 139 -5.04 -9.48 13.63
CA LEU A 139 -5.47 -9.82 12.28
C LEU A 139 -6.85 -9.28 11.94
N PHE A 140 -7.73 -9.10 12.92
CA PHE A 140 -9.03 -8.46 12.69
C PHE A 140 -8.86 -6.97 12.40
N VAL A 141 -8.04 -6.28 13.19
CA VAL A 141 -7.73 -4.85 13.00
C VAL A 141 -7.01 -4.63 11.66
N PHE A 142 -6.05 -5.50 11.31
CA PHE A 142 -5.41 -5.52 10.00
C PHE A 142 -6.44 -5.63 8.88
N TYR A 143 -7.37 -6.59 8.96
CA TYR A 143 -8.40 -6.79 7.96
C TYR A 143 -9.33 -5.59 7.84
N VAL A 144 -9.74 -5.00 8.96
CA VAL A 144 -10.56 -3.77 8.96
C VAL A 144 -9.86 -2.64 8.20
N PHE A 145 -8.59 -2.37 8.47
CA PHE A 145 -7.85 -1.34 7.75
C PHE A 145 -7.62 -1.68 6.28
N TRP A 146 -7.42 -2.96 5.97
CA TRP A 146 -7.32 -3.45 4.60
C TRP A 146 -8.58 -3.18 3.79
N GLU A 147 -9.77 -3.36 4.37
CA GLU A 147 -11.05 -3.07 3.72
C GLU A 147 -11.39 -1.58 3.72
N VAL A 148 -11.15 -0.90 4.83
CA VAL A 148 -11.48 0.53 4.99
C VAL A 148 -10.81 1.37 3.91
N MET A 149 -9.59 1.05 3.48
CA MET A 149 -8.91 1.81 2.42
C MET A 149 -9.53 1.61 1.02
N LEU A 150 -10.29 0.53 0.79
CA LEU A 150 -10.91 0.30 -0.52
C LEU A 150 -12.00 1.33 -0.81
N LEU A 151 -12.77 1.73 0.21
CA LEU A 151 -13.87 2.68 0.04
C LEU A 151 -13.38 4.06 -0.41
N PRO A 152 -12.40 4.72 0.24
CA PRO A 152 -11.84 5.97 -0.26
C PRO A 152 -11.33 5.86 -1.70
N MET A 153 -10.59 4.79 -2.03
CA MET A 153 -10.07 4.61 -3.38
C MET A 153 -11.19 4.40 -4.40
N TYR A 154 -12.22 3.63 -4.06
CA TYR A 154 -13.43 3.46 -4.89
C TYR A 154 -14.06 4.80 -5.23
N PHE A 155 -14.28 5.67 -4.24
CA PHE A 155 -14.87 6.98 -4.46
C PHE A 155 -13.93 7.95 -5.19
N LEU A 156 -12.62 7.92 -4.90
CA LEU A 156 -11.64 8.76 -5.59
C LEU A 156 -11.62 8.46 -7.10
N ILE A 157 -11.63 7.19 -7.50
CA ILE A 157 -11.68 6.80 -8.90
C ILE A 157 -13.07 7.07 -9.48
N GLY A 158 -14.14 6.68 -8.78
CA GLY A 158 -15.52 6.73 -9.28
C GLY A 158 -16.09 8.14 -9.47
N ILE A 159 -15.65 9.11 -8.66
CA ILE A 159 -16.16 10.50 -8.70
C ILE A 159 -15.26 11.39 -9.57
N TRP A 160 -13.93 11.36 -9.35
CA TRP A 160 -12.97 12.26 -10.01
C TRP A 160 -12.16 11.58 -11.12
N GLY A 161 -12.49 10.35 -11.45
CA GLY A 161 -11.84 9.59 -12.54
C GLY A 161 -12.25 10.03 -13.93
N GLY A 162 -11.62 9.43 -14.95
CA GLY A 162 -11.83 9.70 -16.36
C GLY A 162 -13.14 9.15 -16.92
N GLN A 163 -13.19 8.95 -18.23
CA GLN A 163 -14.42 8.59 -18.94
C GLN A 163 -14.96 7.20 -18.59
N ASN A 164 -14.06 6.21 -18.43
CA ASN A 164 -14.43 4.82 -18.11
C ASN A 164 -14.33 4.49 -16.61
N ARG A 165 -14.39 5.54 -15.76
CA ARG A 165 -14.19 5.43 -14.31
C ARG A 165 -15.07 4.38 -13.64
N LEU A 166 -16.33 4.23 -14.04
CA LEU A 166 -17.25 3.27 -13.42
C LEU A 166 -16.79 1.83 -13.63
N TYR A 167 -16.40 1.49 -14.87
CA TYR A 167 -15.85 0.17 -15.18
C TYR A 167 -14.58 -0.11 -14.40
N ALA A 168 -13.64 0.83 -14.43
CA ALA A 168 -12.36 0.70 -13.72
C ALA A 168 -12.54 0.57 -12.21
N THR A 169 -13.45 1.36 -11.63
CA THR A 169 -13.77 1.33 -10.20
C THR A 169 -14.39 0.00 -9.79
N LEU A 170 -15.40 -0.48 -10.53
CA LEU A 170 -16.05 -1.76 -10.23
C LEU A 170 -15.07 -2.92 -10.39
N LYS A 171 -14.26 -2.92 -11.46
CA LYS A 171 -13.24 -3.95 -11.68
C LYS A 171 -12.22 -3.99 -10.54
N PHE A 172 -11.67 -2.83 -10.16
CA PHE A 172 -10.77 -2.71 -9.02
C PHE A 172 -11.41 -3.26 -7.74
N PHE A 173 -12.63 -2.81 -7.43
CA PHE A 173 -13.32 -3.19 -6.21
C PHE A 173 -13.60 -4.70 -6.17
N VAL A 174 -14.21 -5.26 -7.22
CA VAL A 174 -14.56 -6.69 -7.26
C VAL A 174 -13.32 -7.57 -7.15
N TYR A 175 -12.23 -7.25 -7.90
CA TYR A 175 -10.98 -8.02 -7.81
C TYR A 175 -10.42 -8.05 -6.40
N THR A 176 -10.29 -6.87 -5.78
CA THR A 176 -9.66 -6.76 -4.46
C THR A 176 -10.54 -7.30 -3.35
N PHE A 177 -11.85 -7.06 -3.41
CA PHE A 177 -12.81 -7.51 -2.41
C PHE A 177 -12.98 -9.04 -2.38
N VAL A 178 -13.08 -9.68 -3.55
CA VAL A 178 -13.18 -11.15 -3.61
C VAL A 178 -11.94 -11.81 -3.01
N GLY A 179 -10.74 -11.28 -3.32
CA GLY A 179 -9.51 -11.79 -2.71
C GLY A 179 -9.49 -11.63 -1.19
N SER A 180 -9.89 -10.47 -0.68
CA SER A 180 -9.88 -10.18 0.74
C SER A 180 -10.93 -10.97 1.54
N LEU A 181 -12.09 -11.29 0.94
CA LEU A 181 -13.07 -12.18 1.57
C LEU A 181 -12.50 -13.58 1.82
N LEU A 182 -11.72 -14.12 0.90
CA LEU A 182 -11.04 -15.40 1.11
C LEU A 182 -10.01 -15.32 2.23
N MET A 183 -9.27 -14.21 2.30
CA MET A 183 -8.35 -13.94 3.40
C MET A 183 -9.08 -13.85 4.76
N LEU A 184 -10.26 -13.22 4.82
CA LEU A 184 -11.08 -13.17 6.03
C LEU A 184 -11.47 -14.57 6.50
N VAL A 185 -11.92 -15.42 5.58
CA VAL A 185 -12.26 -16.82 5.90
C VAL A 185 -11.05 -17.55 6.47
N ALA A 186 -9.86 -17.34 5.89
CA ALA A 186 -8.62 -17.93 6.40
C ALA A 186 -8.25 -17.39 7.80
N ILE A 187 -8.40 -16.09 8.05
CA ILE A 187 -8.19 -15.49 9.38
C ILE A 187 -9.13 -16.11 10.41
N LEU A 188 -10.42 -16.22 10.09
CA LEU A 188 -11.39 -16.83 11.00
C LEU A 188 -11.09 -18.31 11.27
N ALA A 189 -10.67 -19.05 10.25
CA ALA A 189 -10.27 -20.44 10.42
C ALA A 189 -9.04 -20.59 11.33
N LEU A 190 -8.03 -19.69 11.21
CA LEU A 190 -6.89 -19.64 12.12
C LEU A 190 -7.31 -19.37 13.56
N VAL A 191 -8.21 -18.40 13.77
CA VAL A 191 -8.71 -18.04 15.09
C VAL A 191 -9.49 -19.19 15.73
N ILE A 192 -10.38 -19.85 14.98
CA ILE A 192 -11.15 -21.00 15.46
C ILE A 192 -10.19 -22.14 15.85
N HIS A 193 -9.25 -22.49 14.97
CA HIS A 193 -8.27 -23.53 15.26
C HIS A 193 -7.45 -23.21 16.51
N THR A 194 -6.95 -21.98 16.65
CA THR A 194 -6.19 -21.55 17.84
C THR A 194 -7.07 -21.61 19.09
N SER A 195 -8.34 -21.24 19.00
CA SER A 195 -9.29 -21.32 20.09
C SER A 195 -9.55 -22.77 20.52
N ASP A 196 -9.67 -23.72 19.58
CA ASP A 196 -9.84 -25.14 19.85
C ASP A 196 -8.61 -25.72 20.58
N MET A 197 -7.42 -25.23 20.25
CA MET A 197 -6.15 -25.70 20.86
C MET A 197 -5.86 -25.09 22.22
N THR A 198 -6.20 -23.82 22.42
CA THR A 198 -5.79 -23.05 23.62
C THR A 198 -6.93 -22.76 24.57
N GLY A 199 -8.19 -22.91 24.14
CA GLY A 199 -9.38 -22.48 24.87
C GLY A 199 -9.61 -20.96 24.86
N LEU A 200 -8.78 -20.18 24.15
CA LEU A 200 -8.85 -18.73 24.10
C LEU A 200 -9.09 -18.23 22.66
N ILE A 201 -10.10 -17.38 22.49
CA ILE A 201 -10.32 -16.68 21.23
C ILE A 201 -9.34 -15.52 21.16
N THR A 202 -8.50 -15.46 20.14
CA THR A 202 -7.51 -14.41 19.94
C THR A 202 -7.29 -14.11 18.45
N PHE A 203 -7.11 -12.84 18.10
CA PHE A 203 -6.67 -12.37 16.78
C PHE A 203 -5.23 -11.86 16.80
N SER A 204 -4.53 -12.05 17.92
CA SER A 204 -3.14 -11.66 18.08
C SER A 204 -2.25 -12.36 17.06
N TYR A 205 -1.43 -11.59 16.34
CA TYR A 205 -0.44 -12.12 15.40
C TYR A 205 0.44 -13.20 16.05
N ASP A 206 0.99 -12.92 17.24
CA ASP A 206 1.93 -13.81 17.93
C ASP A 206 1.25 -15.11 18.39
N ASP A 207 0.03 -15.01 18.95
CA ASP A 207 -0.72 -16.17 19.41
C ASP A 207 -1.11 -17.09 18.24
N LEU A 208 -1.54 -16.50 17.11
CA LEU A 208 -1.87 -17.26 15.92
C LEU A 208 -0.62 -17.90 15.31
N LEU A 209 0.50 -17.17 15.24
CA LEU A 209 1.75 -17.68 14.72
C LEU A 209 2.27 -18.86 15.53
N ALA A 210 2.14 -18.83 16.84
CA ALA A 210 2.56 -19.93 17.72
C ALA A 210 1.78 -21.24 17.47
N ASN A 211 0.54 -21.16 16.99
CA ASN A 211 -0.37 -22.31 16.84
C ASN A 211 -0.54 -22.80 15.40
N VAL A 212 -0.01 -22.12 14.38
CA VAL A 212 -0.16 -22.54 12.95
C VAL A 212 0.49 -23.89 12.68
N GLY A 213 1.47 -24.31 13.47
CA GLY A 213 2.15 -25.61 13.32
C GLY A 213 1.21 -26.81 13.36
N THR A 214 0.11 -26.70 14.09
CA THR A 214 -0.86 -27.78 14.36
C THR A 214 -1.99 -27.89 13.35
N LEU A 215 -2.09 -27.01 12.35
CA LEU A 215 -3.19 -26.95 11.35
C LEU A 215 -3.34 -28.19 10.44
N GLY A 216 -2.30 -29.02 10.33
CA GLY A 216 -2.34 -30.26 9.54
C GLY A 216 -2.65 -30.00 8.05
N THR A 217 -3.60 -30.76 7.49
CA THR A 217 -3.94 -30.76 6.05
C THR A 217 -4.67 -29.50 5.57
N VAL A 218 -5.12 -28.62 6.46
CA VAL A 218 -5.84 -27.38 6.12
C VAL A 218 -4.86 -26.25 5.74
N LYS A 219 -3.60 -26.32 6.20
CA LYS A 219 -2.56 -25.30 5.94
C LYS A 219 -2.46 -24.83 4.48
N PRO A 220 -2.39 -25.71 3.47
CA PRO A 220 -2.25 -25.27 2.07
C PRO A 220 -3.44 -24.43 1.60
N TRP A 221 -4.65 -24.71 2.07
CA TRP A 221 -5.85 -23.96 1.71
C TRP A 221 -5.87 -22.56 2.34
N LEU A 222 -5.46 -22.45 3.61
CA LEU A 222 -5.35 -21.18 4.29
C LEU A 222 -4.24 -20.32 3.67
N PHE A 223 -3.07 -20.91 3.39
CA PHE A 223 -2.02 -20.26 2.63
C PHE A 223 -2.53 -19.76 1.28
N GLY A 224 -3.25 -20.62 0.53
CA GLY A 224 -3.82 -20.26 -0.77
C GLY A 224 -4.75 -19.06 -0.72
N ALA A 225 -5.58 -18.95 0.33
CA ALA A 225 -6.49 -17.84 0.53
C ALA A 225 -5.73 -16.51 0.81
N PHE A 226 -4.74 -16.52 1.70
CA PHE A 226 -3.85 -15.37 1.92
C PHE A 226 -3.06 -15.01 0.66
N ALA A 227 -2.45 -16.02 0.02
CA ALA A 227 -1.63 -15.84 -1.16
C ALA A 227 -2.42 -15.25 -2.32
N LEU A 228 -3.66 -15.69 -2.54
CA LEU A 228 -4.52 -15.14 -3.60
C LEU A 228 -4.88 -13.68 -3.33
N ALA A 229 -5.27 -13.33 -2.09
CA ALA A 229 -5.57 -11.95 -1.72
C ALA A 229 -4.36 -11.02 -1.98
N PHE A 230 -3.17 -11.47 -1.57
CA PHE A 230 -1.94 -10.70 -1.77
C PHE A 230 -1.49 -10.69 -3.23
N ALA A 231 -1.64 -11.79 -3.98
CA ALA A 231 -1.34 -11.89 -5.41
C ALA A 231 -2.21 -10.94 -6.26
N ILE A 232 -3.48 -10.80 -5.92
CA ILE A 232 -4.38 -9.81 -6.54
C ILE A 232 -3.89 -8.38 -6.24
N LYS A 233 -3.48 -8.12 -5.00
CA LYS A 233 -3.06 -6.78 -4.57
C LYS A 233 -1.71 -6.37 -5.13
N VAL A 234 -0.73 -7.31 -5.25
CA VAL A 234 0.62 -7.09 -5.83
C VAL A 234 0.59 -6.84 -7.33
N PRO A 235 -0.32 -7.06 -8.04
CA PRO A 235 -0.92 -7.69 -9.21
C PRO A 235 0.01 -8.70 -9.91
N ILE A 236 0.16 -9.85 -9.31
CA ILE A 236 0.91 -10.96 -9.93
C ILE A 236 0.14 -11.46 -11.17
N PHE A 237 0.87 -11.79 -12.26
CA PHE A 237 0.24 -12.45 -13.40
C PHE A 237 -0.44 -13.76 -12.96
N PRO A 238 -1.70 -14.05 -13.39
CA PRO A 238 -2.57 -13.31 -14.30
C PRO A 238 -3.52 -12.30 -13.61
N PHE A 239 -3.43 -12.07 -12.31
CA PHE A 239 -4.36 -11.24 -11.52
C PHE A 239 -4.13 -9.72 -11.65
N HIS A 240 -3.35 -9.27 -12.62
CA HIS A 240 -2.90 -7.88 -12.79
C HIS A 240 -3.86 -6.97 -13.59
N THR A 241 -4.87 -7.54 -14.28
CA THR A 241 -5.63 -6.82 -15.32
C THR A 241 -6.47 -5.64 -14.81
N TRP A 242 -6.75 -5.58 -13.52
CA TRP A 242 -7.45 -4.45 -12.89
C TRP A 242 -6.56 -3.19 -12.78
N LEU A 243 -5.24 -3.40 -12.64
CA LEU A 243 -4.30 -2.33 -12.33
C LEU A 243 -4.19 -1.27 -13.43
N PRO A 244 -3.95 -1.59 -14.71
CA PRO A 244 -3.87 -0.59 -15.77
C PRO A 244 -5.17 0.21 -15.92
N ASP A 245 -6.34 -0.43 -15.80
CA ASP A 245 -7.63 0.24 -15.90
C ASP A 245 -7.85 1.22 -14.74
N ALA A 246 -7.54 0.79 -13.51
CA ALA A 246 -7.62 1.65 -12.34
C ALA A 246 -6.69 2.86 -12.44
N HIS A 247 -5.42 2.68 -12.84
CA HIS A 247 -4.45 3.77 -12.98
C HIS A 247 -4.82 4.79 -14.05
N VAL A 248 -5.30 4.30 -15.21
CA VAL A 248 -5.66 5.16 -16.35
C VAL A 248 -6.79 6.10 -15.96
N GLU A 249 -7.78 5.58 -15.26
CA GLU A 249 -8.97 6.36 -14.90
C GLU A 249 -8.78 7.17 -13.61
N ALA A 250 -7.98 6.73 -12.66
CA ALA A 250 -7.79 7.43 -11.38
C ALA A 250 -7.24 8.86 -11.54
N PRO A 251 -7.64 9.83 -10.69
CA PRO A 251 -6.97 11.12 -10.60
C PRO A 251 -5.51 10.93 -10.17
N THR A 252 -4.65 11.90 -10.49
CA THR A 252 -3.19 11.79 -10.31
C THR A 252 -2.78 11.32 -8.93
N ALA A 253 -3.26 11.97 -7.86
CA ALA A 253 -2.92 11.57 -6.50
C ALA A 253 -3.37 10.14 -6.15
N ALA A 254 -4.55 9.71 -6.63
CA ALA A 254 -5.00 8.33 -6.42
C ALA A 254 -4.12 7.34 -7.19
N SER A 255 -3.67 7.65 -8.41
CA SER A 255 -2.71 6.83 -9.16
C SER A 255 -1.37 6.71 -8.43
N VAL A 256 -0.87 7.83 -7.85
CA VAL A 256 0.37 7.84 -7.05
C VAL A 256 0.24 6.91 -5.84
N LEU A 257 -0.81 7.07 -5.03
CA LEU A 257 -1.01 6.27 -3.82
C LEU A 257 -1.25 4.79 -4.15
N LEU A 258 -1.99 4.52 -5.22
CA LEU A 258 -2.20 3.15 -5.71
C LEU A 258 -0.87 2.48 -6.05
N ALA A 259 -0.03 3.13 -6.87
CA ALA A 259 1.26 2.58 -7.29
C ALA A 259 2.30 2.54 -6.17
N ALA A 260 2.41 3.62 -5.40
CA ALA A 260 3.48 3.78 -4.42
C ALA A 260 3.25 2.99 -3.14
N VAL A 261 2.00 2.86 -2.68
CA VAL A 261 1.68 2.30 -1.36
C VAL A 261 0.78 1.08 -1.44
N LEU A 262 -0.38 1.16 -2.12
CA LEU A 262 -1.37 0.08 -2.08
C LEU A 262 -0.85 -1.26 -2.62
N LEU A 263 -0.02 -1.23 -3.66
CA LEU A 263 0.59 -2.44 -4.20
C LEU A 263 1.55 -3.10 -3.20
N LYS A 264 2.27 -2.28 -2.39
CA LYS A 264 3.20 -2.77 -1.37
C LYS A 264 2.50 -3.43 -0.18
N MET A 265 1.22 -3.17 0.03
CA MET A 265 0.46 -3.90 1.05
C MET A 265 0.36 -5.39 0.73
N GLY A 266 0.29 -5.76 -0.56
CA GLY A 266 0.31 -7.17 -0.95
C GLY A 266 1.65 -7.84 -0.70
N THR A 267 2.77 -7.20 -1.07
CA THR A 267 4.13 -7.70 -0.79
C THR A 267 4.42 -7.71 0.71
N TYR A 268 3.96 -6.70 1.45
CA TYR A 268 3.96 -6.68 2.91
C TYR A 268 3.18 -7.89 3.47
N GLY A 269 2.00 -8.18 2.93
CA GLY A 269 1.20 -9.32 3.34
C GLY A 269 1.90 -10.66 3.15
N PHE A 270 2.64 -10.85 2.07
CA PHE A 270 3.47 -12.04 1.88
C PHE A 270 4.56 -12.14 2.94
N LEU A 271 5.30 -11.06 3.19
CA LEU A 271 6.39 -11.04 4.16
C LEU A 271 5.91 -11.12 5.62
N ARG A 272 4.77 -10.50 5.92
CA ARG A 272 4.24 -10.39 7.30
C ARG A 272 3.37 -11.57 7.72
N PHE A 273 2.56 -12.11 6.81
CA PHE A 273 1.54 -13.10 7.15
C PHE A 273 1.72 -14.42 6.40
N ALA A 274 1.69 -14.43 5.07
CA ALA A 274 1.63 -15.67 4.31
C ALA A 274 2.84 -16.58 4.53
N ILE A 275 4.06 -16.04 4.46
CA ILE A 275 5.28 -16.81 4.65
C ILE A 275 5.51 -17.17 6.12
N PRO A 276 5.41 -16.23 7.08
CA PRO A 276 5.62 -16.58 8.50
C PRO A 276 4.60 -17.57 9.06
N PHE A 277 3.33 -17.45 8.68
CA PHE A 277 2.30 -18.39 9.14
C PHE A 277 2.43 -19.78 8.49
N PHE A 278 2.87 -19.87 7.25
CA PHE A 278 2.87 -21.12 6.48
C PHE A 278 4.22 -21.36 5.78
N PRO A 279 5.36 -21.33 6.50
CA PRO A 279 6.68 -21.41 5.85
C PRO A 279 6.90 -22.72 5.11
N ASP A 280 6.42 -23.84 5.67
CA ASP A 280 6.49 -25.17 5.10
C ASP A 280 5.68 -25.30 3.79
N VAL A 281 4.57 -24.60 3.67
CA VAL A 281 3.74 -24.55 2.46
C VAL A 281 4.28 -23.54 1.47
N ALA A 282 4.52 -22.31 1.91
CA ALA A 282 4.96 -21.19 1.07
C ALA A 282 6.26 -21.49 0.32
N LEU A 283 7.21 -22.16 1.01
CA LEU A 283 8.53 -22.51 0.48
C LEU A 283 8.61 -23.94 -0.04
N SER A 284 7.48 -24.66 -0.10
CA SER A 284 7.44 -26.00 -0.69
C SER A 284 7.81 -25.97 -2.18
N PRO A 285 8.42 -27.06 -2.71
CA PRO A 285 8.72 -27.15 -4.14
C PRO A 285 7.50 -26.94 -5.02
N ALA A 286 6.32 -27.38 -4.58
CA ALA A 286 5.07 -27.25 -5.35
C ALA A 286 4.63 -25.78 -5.47
N VAL A 287 4.64 -25.01 -4.38
CA VAL A 287 4.28 -23.57 -4.39
C VAL A 287 5.34 -22.75 -5.12
N THR A 288 6.61 -23.01 -4.87
CA THR A 288 7.73 -22.35 -5.55
C THR A 288 7.69 -22.56 -7.06
N ALA A 289 7.37 -23.79 -7.52
CA ALA A 289 7.20 -24.12 -8.93
C ALA A 289 6.03 -23.40 -9.62
N VAL A 290 5.11 -22.80 -8.85
CA VAL A 290 4.02 -21.98 -9.37
C VAL A 290 4.37 -20.48 -9.27
N VAL A 291 4.78 -20.02 -8.09
CA VAL A 291 4.96 -18.58 -7.83
C VAL A 291 6.15 -18.02 -8.61
N VAL A 292 7.28 -18.72 -8.67
CA VAL A 292 8.48 -18.23 -9.36
C VAL A 292 8.24 -18.07 -10.87
N PRO A 293 7.69 -19.04 -11.61
CA PRO A 293 7.35 -18.82 -13.01
C PRO A 293 6.34 -17.70 -13.23
N LEU A 294 5.31 -17.57 -12.38
CA LEU A 294 4.35 -16.46 -12.50
C LEU A 294 5.00 -15.11 -12.28
N ALA A 295 5.95 -15.00 -11.34
CA ALA A 295 6.75 -13.78 -11.15
C ALA A 295 7.60 -13.47 -12.40
N VAL A 296 8.31 -14.46 -12.95
CA VAL A 296 9.12 -14.30 -14.17
C VAL A 296 8.25 -13.92 -15.38
N ILE A 297 7.10 -14.56 -15.56
CA ILE A 297 6.13 -14.18 -16.59
C ILE A 297 5.70 -12.73 -16.38
N GLY A 298 5.37 -12.33 -15.15
CA GLY A 298 5.01 -10.96 -14.81
C GLY A 298 6.10 -9.96 -15.20
N ILE A 299 7.38 -10.27 -14.93
CA ILE A 299 8.53 -9.45 -15.30
C ILE A 299 8.59 -9.24 -16.83
N ILE A 300 8.62 -10.33 -17.58
CA ILE A 300 8.80 -10.30 -19.04
C ILE A 300 7.55 -9.72 -19.71
N TYR A 301 6.38 -10.25 -19.40
CA TYR A 301 5.11 -9.81 -19.97
C TYR A 301 4.84 -8.34 -19.65
N GLY A 302 5.00 -7.94 -18.38
CA GLY A 302 4.79 -6.56 -17.95
C GLY A 302 5.68 -5.57 -18.72
N ALA A 303 6.97 -5.89 -18.88
CA ALA A 303 7.91 -5.07 -19.63
C ALA A 303 7.55 -4.98 -21.12
N LEU A 304 7.29 -6.11 -21.77
CA LEU A 304 6.95 -6.16 -23.21
C LEU A 304 5.65 -5.40 -23.50
N VAL A 305 4.64 -5.57 -22.67
CA VAL A 305 3.36 -4.85 -22.81
C VAL A 305 3.54 -3.36 -22.54
N ALA A 306 4.36 -2.97 -21.55
CA ALA A 306 4.65 -1.56 -21.30
C ALA A 306 5.29 -0.87 -22.50
N MET A 307 6.23 -1.53 -23.19
CA MET A 307 6.96 -0.97 -24.34
C MET A 307 6.06 -0.57 -25.52
N VAL A 308 4.92 -1.24 -25.69
CA VAL A 308 4.00 -1.01 -26.83
C VAL A 308 2.81 -0.12 -26.47
N GLN A 309 2.74 0.40 -25.24
CA GLN A 309 1.61 1.24 -24.84
C GLN A 309 1.69 2.64 -25.45
N PRO A 310 0.63 3.12 -26.11
CA PRO A 310 0.55 4.49 -26.61
C PRO A 310 0.20 5.51 -25.52
N ASP A 311 -0.32 5.07 -24.37
CA ASP A 311 -0.75 5.90 -23.23
C ASP A 311 0.29 5.85 -22.11
N PHE A 312 0.78 7.02 -21.67
CA PHE A 312 1.78 7.13 -20.60
C PHE A 312 1.37 6.46 -19.30
N LYS A 313 0.09 6.59 -18.85
CA LYS A 313 -0.36 5.96 -17.63
C LYS A 313 -0.40 4.44 -17.74
N LYS A 314 -0.79 3.90 -18.91
CA LYS A 314 -0.75 2.45 -19.16
C LYS A 314 0.68 1.92 -19.16
N LEU A 315 1.61 2.64 -19.80
CA LEU A 315 3.02 2.28 -19.81
C LEU A 315 3.54 2.12 -18.37
N VAL A 316 3.35 3.15 -17.53
CA VAL A 316 3.81 3.11 -16.12
C VAL A 316 3.06 2.06 -15.31
N ALA A 317 1.77 1.81 -15.56
CA ALA A 317 1.03 0.76 -14.88
C ALA A 317 1.55 -0.65 -15.20
N TYR A 318 1.86 -0.93 -16.48
CA TYR A 318 2.44 -2.22 -16.87
C TYR A 318 3.90 -2.38 -16.42
N SER A 319 4.68 -1.31 -16.38
CA SER A 319 6.03 -1.35 -15.80
C SER A 319 5.97 -1.75 -14.31
N SER A 320 4.93 -1.31 -13.59
CA SER A 320 4.72 -1.73 -12.19
C SER A 320 4.48 -3.24 -12.06
N VAL A 321 3.76 -3.87 -13.00
CA VAL A 321 3.60 -5.33 -13.01
C VAL A 321 4.96 -6.02 -13.13
N SER A 322 5.84 -5.51 -13.99
CA SER A 322 7.21 -6.02 -14.15
C SER A 322 8.04 -5.85 -12.88
N HIS A 323 8.11 -4.64 -12.32
CA HIS A 323 8.89 -4.37 -11.11
C HIS A 323 8.43 -5.17 -9.89
N LEU A 324 7.13 -5.33 -9.72
CA LEU A 324 6.60 -6.13 -8.61
C LEU A 324 6.81 -7.63 -8.83
N GLY A 325 6.94 -8.07 -10.07
CA GLY A 325 7.44 -9.41 -10.40
C GLY A 325 8.83 -9.67 -9.80
N PHE A 326 9.76 -8.69 -9.90
CA PHE A 326 11.07 -8.79 -9.25
C PHE A 326 10.97 -8.84 -7.72
N VAL A 327 10.06 -8.05 -7.13
CA VAL A 327 9.82 -8.10 -5.67
C VAL A 327 9.36 -9.49 -5.24
N VAL A 328 8.38 -10.08 -5.95
CA VAL A 328 7.89 -11.43 -5.63
C VAL A 328 8.98 -12.48 -5.82
N LEU A 329 9.74 -12.40 -6.90
CA LEU A 329 10.89 -13.29 -7.13
C LEU A 329 11.92 -13.19 -6.01
N GLY A 330 12.26 -11.96 -5.57
CA GLY A 330 13.19 -11.71 -4.47
C GLY A 330 12.68 -12.25 -3.13
N ILE A 331 11.38 -12.17 -2.86
CA ILE A 331 10.76 -12.75 -1.66
C ILE A 331 10.90 -14.28 -1.68
N TRP A 332 10.59 -14.94 -2.81
CA TRP A 332 10.64 -16.42 -2.92
C TRP A 332 12.05 -17.00 -3.06
N ALA A 333 13.03 -16.19 -3.41
CA ALA A 333 14.45 -16.62 -3.38
C ALA A 333 14.99 -16.86 -1.95
N CYS A 334 14.31 -16.33 -0.92
CA CYS A 334 14.49 -16.60 0.51
C CYS A 334 15.94 -16.48 1.03
N THR A 335 16.76 -15.64 0.40
CA THR A 335 18.07 -15.25 0.94
C THR A 335 17.96 -13.87 1.61
N LEU A 336 18.85 -13.58 2.56
CA LEU A 336 18.87 -12.26 3.20
C LEU A 336 19.02 -11.13 2.16
N GLN A 337 19.93 -11.29 1.20
CA GLN A 337 20.12 -10.30 0.13
C GLN A 337 18.89 -10.14 -0.75
N SER A 338 18.20 -11.24 -1.10
CA SER A 338 17.03 -11.16 -1.97
C SER A 338 15.85 -10.47 -1.30
N VAL A 339 15.62 -10.73 -0.01
CA VAL A 339 14.55 -10.07 0.77
C VAL A 339 14.87 -8.59 0.96
N GLN A 340 16.13 -8.25 1.31
CA GLN A 340 16.57 -6.86 1.38
C GLN A 340 16.42 -6.15 0.03
N GLY A 341 16.82 -6.80 -1.07
CA GLY A 341 16.62 -6.30 -2.43
C GLY A 341 15.15 -6.07 -2.75
N ALA A 342 14.26 -7.02 -2.40
CA ALA A 342 12.82 -6.87 -2.56
C ALA A 342 12.27 -5.63 -1.82
N ILE A 343 12.68 -5.42 -0.57
CA ILE A 343 12.28 -4.24 0.23
C ILE A 343 12.79 -2.95 -0.40
N ILE A 344 14.05 -2.92 -0.87
CA ILE A 344 14.61 -1.75 -1.56
C ILE A 344 13.81 -1.46 -2.84
N VAL A 345 13.46 -2.49 -3.63
CA VAL A 345 12.64 -2.30 -4.83
C VAL A 345 11.23 -1.82 -4.47
N MET A 346 10.63 -2.29 -3.37
CA MET A 346 9.34 -1.76 -2.90
C MET A 346 9.41 -0.25 -2.66
N LEU A 347 10.47 0.24 -2.02
CA LEU A 347 10.65 1.67 -1.74
C LEU A 347 10.98 2.47 -3.00
N SER A 348 11.99 2.04 -3.76
CA SER A 348 12.43 2.75 -4.97
C SER A 348 11.32 2.83 -6.01
N HIS A 349 10.59 1.73 -6.26
CA HIS A 349 9.42 1.72 -7.11
C HIS A 349 8.32 2.66 -6.58
N GLY A 350 8.09 2.72 -5.25
CA GLY A 350 7.14 3.66 -4.66
C GLY A 350 7.47 5.10 -4.99
N LEU A 351 8.72 5.49 -4.83
CA LEU A 351 9.21 6.84 -5.11
C LEU A 351 9.24 7.14 -6.62
N SER A 352 9.89 6.28 -7.42
CA SER A 352 10.08 6.52 -8.85
C SER A 352 8.77 6.47 -9.62
N THR A 353 7.93 5.45 -9.40
CA THR A 353 6.63 5.33 -10.08
C THR A 353 5.65 6.40 -9.60
N GLY A 354 5.68 6.76 -8.30
CA GLY A 354 4.93 7.90 -7.78
C GLY A 354 5.32 9.20 -8.49
N ALA A 355 6.62 9.46 -8.64
CA ALA A 355 7.13 10.63 -9.36
C ALA A 355 6.75 10.60 -10.84
N LEU A 356 6.79 9.44 -11.52
CA LEU A 356 6.33 9.30 -12.91
C LEU A 356 4.84 9.67 -13.05
N PHE A 357 3.98 9.20 -12.13
CA PHE A 357 2.57 9.58 -12.17
C PHE A 357 2.34 11.08 -11.90
N PHE A 358 3.12 11.72 -11.02
CA PHE A 358 3.07 13.19 -10.86
C PHE A 358 3.46 13.90 -12.15
N ILE A 359 4.55 13.48 -12.80
CA ILE A 359 5.04 14.04 -14.07
C ILE A 359 3.96 13.90 -15.16
N ILE A 360 3.36 12.72 -15.29
CA ILE A 360 2.28 12.48 -16.26
C ILE A 360 1.06 13.34 -15.93
N GLY A 361 0.72 13.50 -14.66
CA GLY A 361 -0.34 14.39 -14.20
C GLY A 361 -0.12 15.83 -14.62
N MET A 362 1.09 16.36 -14.44
CA MET A 362 1.47 17.72 -14.88
C MET A 362 1.36 17.92 -16.40
N LEU A 363 1.69 16.91 -17.20
CA LEU A 363 1.52 16.95 -18.65
C LEU A 363 0.03 16.92 -19.03
N TYR A 364 -0.73 16.04 -18.38
CA TYR A 364 -2.16 15.89 -18.64
C TYR A 364 -2.95 17.16 -18.31
N GLU A 365 -2.65 17.84 -17.21
CA GLU A 365 -3.31 19.11 -16.84
C GLU A 365 -3.12 20.20 -17.92
N ARG A 366 -1.99 20.19 -18.62
CA ARG A 366 -1.69 21.19 -19.65
C ARG A 366 -2.23 20.85 -21.04
N ARG A 367 -2.29 19.57 -21.40
CA ARG A 367 -2.58 19.14 -22.77
C ARG A 367 -3.85 18.29 -22.88
N HIS A 368 -4.43 17.87 -21.78
CA HIS A 368 -5.62 17.01 -21.69
C HIS A 368 -5.53 15.72 -22.54
N THR A 369 -4.30 15.26 -22.79
CA THR A 369 -4.02 13.99 -23.48
C THR A 369 -2.90 13.24 -22.75
N ARG A 370 -2.93 11.91 -22.86
CA ARG A 370 -1.92 10.99 -22.30
C ARG A 370 -1.19 10.23 -23.39
N LEU A 371 -1.53 10.49 -24.66
CA LEU A 371 -0.90 9.82 -25.81
C LEU A 371 0.54 10.28 -25.97
N ILE A 372 1.48 9.34 -25.98
CA ILE A 372 2.94 9.62 -26.08
C ILE A 372 3.25 10.39 -27.36
N GLY A 373 2.62 10.01 -28.48
CA GLY A 373 2.81 10.66 -29.78
C GLY A 373 2.37 12.13 -29.84
N ALA A 374 1.58 12.61 -28.85
CA ALA A 374 1.18 14.02 -28.76
C ALA A 374 2.25 14.92 -28.12
N PHE A 375 3.34 14.34 -27.61
CA PHE A 375 4.41 15.05 -26.93
C PHE A 375 5.73 14.92 -27.70
N GLY A 376 6.11 15.99 -28.42
CA GLY A 376 7.39 16.10 -29.12
C GLY A 376 8.13 17.35 -28.66
N GLY A 377 9.48 17.29 -28.62
CA GLY A 377 10.32 18.44 -28.34
C GLY A 377 10.22 19.05 -26.96
N LEU A 378 9.72 18.33 -25.94
CA LEU A 378 9.52 18.83 -24.56
C LEU A 378 10.81 19.41 -23.96
N ALA A 379 11.96 18.81 -24.25
CA ALA A 379 13.25 19.28 -23.73
C ALA A 379 13.58 20.71 -24.19
N ARG A 380 13.08 21.11 -25.36
CA ARG A 380 13.30 22.48 -25.91
C ARG A 380 12.42 23.51 -25.23
N VAL A 381 11.18 23.12 -24.86
CA VAL A 381 10.17 24.04 -24.31
C VAL A 381 10.19 24.02 -22.78
N MET A 382 10.48 22.85 -22.18
CA MET A 382 10.45 22.62 -20.71
C MET A 382 11.72 21.86 -20.28
N PRO A 383 12.93 22.47 -20.36
CA PRO A 383 14.19 21.76 -20.14
C PRO A 383 14.30 21.18 -18.71
N VAL A 384 13.97 21.94 -17.68
CA VAL A 384 14.03 21.48 -16.27
C VAL A 384 13.09 20.28 -16.04
N PHE A 385 11.89 20.36 -16.56
CA PHE A 385 10.92 19.26 -16.49
C PHE A 385 11.45 18.00 -17.18
N SER A 386 12.06 18.16 -18.37
CA SER A 386 12.60 17.04 -19.13
C SER A 386 13.81 16.40 -18.45
N ILE A 387 14.67 17.19 -17.81
CA ILE A 387 15.78 16.67 -16.98
C ILE A 387 15.22 15.84 -15.80
N LEU A 388 14.27 16.39 -15.05
CA LEU A 388 13.64 15.69 -13.93
C LEU A 388 12.95 14.40 -14.38
N PHE A 389 12.22 14.45 -15.52
CA PHE A 389 11.60 13.26 -16.09
C PHE A 389 12.64 12.19 -16.44
N THR A 390 13.76 12.59 -17.08
CA THR A 390 14.83 11.66 -17.44
C THR A 390 15.46 11.04 -16.19
N VAL A 391 15.75 11.85 -15.15
CA VAL A 391 16.30 11.33 -13.89
C VAL A 391 15.35 10.31 -13.25
N VAL A 392 14.05 10.61 -13.17
CA VAL A 392 13.07 9.70 -12.58
C VAL A 392 12.89 8.44 -13.43
N ALA A 393 12.89 8.56 -14.77
CA ALA A 393 12.80 7.42 -15.67
C ALA A 393 14.01 6.49 -15.51
N LEU A 394 15.24 7.04 -15.46
CA LEU A 394 16.46 6.27 -15.23
C LEU A 394 16.49 5.66 -13.82
N ALA A 395 16.00 6.35 -12.81
CA ALA A 395 15.90 5.82 -11.44
C ALA A 395 14.86 4.70 -11.29
N SER A 396 14.00 4.51 -12.27
CA SER A 396 13.00 3.43 -12.28
C SER A 396 13.47 2.17 -13.00
N ILE A 397 14.64 2.20 -13.64
CA ILE A 397 15.27 1.05 -14.30
C ILE A 397 16.24 0.39 -13.34
#